data_d4ed88cc6dff06a96ab88a59b0100649
#
_entry.id   d4ed88cc6dff06a96ab88a59b0100649
#
_cell.length_a   1.000
_cell.length_b   1.000
_cell.length_c   1.000
_cell.angle_alpha   90.00
_cell.angle_beta   90.00
_cell.angle_gamma   90.00
#
_symmetry.space_group_name_H-M   'P 1'
#
loop_
_entity.id
_entity.type
_entity.pdbx_description
1 polymer ?
#
loop_
_entity_poly.entity_id
_entity_poly.type
_entity_poly.pdbx_seq_one_letter_code
_entity_poly.pdbx_strand_id
1 'polypeptide(L)'
;MRTTVIVTALGPDGHGLLAHVATTIAEQDANVDDVSQTVANGMFTMIMFVSFDQGETTLAALKEALEATGERIGLQISVQHENIFKFMHRV
;
A
#
# COMPACT_ATOMS: atom_id res chain seq x y z
N MET A 1 -18.58 -0.89 7.49
CA MET A 1 -17.49 -1.04 8.49
C MET A 1 -16.16 -0.71 7.86
N ARG A 2 -15.36 0.10 8.54
CA ARG A 2 -14.08 0.54 8.01
C ARG A 2 -12.97 -0.45 8.32
N THR A 3 -12.18 -0.77 7.33
CA THR A 3 -11.07 -1.71 7.46
C THR A 3 -9.78 -0.95 7.19
N THR A 4 -8.75 -1.22 7.98
CA THR A 4 -7.42 -0.65 7.79
C THR A 4 -6.46 -1.74 7.35
N VAL A 5 -5.70 -1.45 6.32
CA VAL A 5 -4.66 -2.34 5.79
C VAL A 5 -3.33 -1.60 5.75
N ILE A 6 -2.27 -2.36 5.67
CA ILE A 6 -0.92 -1.83 5.57
C ILE A 6 -0.39 -2.19 4.20
N VAL A 7 0.01 -1.16 3.47
CA VAL A 7 0.56 -1.29 2.12
C VAL A 7 2.06 -1.01 2.22
N THR A 8 2.87 -1.97 1.80
CA THR A 8 4.32 -1.77 1.73
C THR A 8 4.76 -1.84 0.28
N ALA A 9 5.71 -0.99 -0.09
CA ALA A 9 6.23 -0.95 -1.45
C ALA A 9 7.75 -0.86 -1.40
N LEU A 10 8.42 -1.61 -2.26
CA LEU A 10 9.87 -1.71 -2.27
C LEU A 10 10.36 -1.85 -3.72
N GLY A 11 11.37 -1.10 -4.09
CA GLY A 11 11.96 -1.21 -5.42
C GLY A 11 12.93 -0.09 -5.73
N PRO A 12 13.47 -0.07 -6.94
CA PRO A 12 14.36 1.03 -7.35
C PRO A 12 13.63 2.36 -7.31
N ASP A 13 14.34 3.39 -6.86
CA ASP A 13 13.77 4.73 -6.80
C ASP A 13 13.46 5.25 -8.22
N GLY A 14 12.45 6.12 -8.32
CA GLY A 14 12.02 6.69 -9.57
C GLY A 14 11.10 7.87 -9.33
N HIS A 15 10.66 8.48 -10.42
CA HIS A 15 9.78 9.65 -10.34
C HIS A 15 8.32 9.24 -10.15
N GLY A 16 7.63 9.94 -9.25
CA GLY A 16 6.19 9.81 -9.10
C GLY A 16 5.70 8.49 -8.51
N LEU A 17 6.56 7.73 -7.82
CA LEU A 17 6.17 6.44 -7.28
C LEU A 17 5.02 6.56 -6.29
N LEU A 18 5.11 7.50 -5.34
CA LEU A 18 4.05 7.73 -4.37
C LEU A 18 2.75 8.13 -5.08
N ALA A 19 2.84 8.99 -6.08
CA ALA A 19 1.66 9.47 -6.80
C ALA A 19 0.92 8.32 -7.49
N HIS A 20 1.66 7.40 -8.11
CA HIS A 20 1.04 6.24 -8.77
C HIS A 20 0.32 5.34 -7.78
N VAL A 21 0.96 5.06 -6.65
CA VAL A 21 0.36 4.21 -5.63
C VAL A 21 -0.87 4.88 -5.01
N ALA A 22 -0.76 6.17 -4.67
CA ALA A 22 -1.87 6.92 -4.08
C ALA A 22 -3.06 7.02 -5.04
N THR A 23 -2.80 7.21 -6.33
CA THR A 23 -3.85 7.26 -7.34
C THR A 23 -4.60 5.93 -7.42
N THR A 24 -3.86 4.82 -7.43
CA THR A 24 -4.48 3.49 -7.46
C THR A 24 -5.39 3.29 -6.24
N ILE A 25 -4.91 3.70 -5.06
CA ILE A 25 -5.71 3.58 -3.83
C ILE A 25 -6.99 4.40 -3.94
N ALA A 26 -6.89 5.64 -4.41
CA ALA A 26 -8.07 6.51 -4.58
C ALA A 26 -9.05 5.93 -5.59
N GLU A 27 -8.56 5.36 -6.68
CA GLU A 27 -9.42 4.75 -7.70
C GLU A 27 -10.16 3.52 -7.18
N GLN A 28 -9.65 2.89 -6.13
CA GLN A 28 -10.30 1.76 -5.47
C GLN A 28 -11.18 2.18 -4.30
N ASP A 29 -11.53 3.47 -4.22
CA ASP A 29 -12.38 4.02 -3.16
C ASP A 29 -11.80 3.80 -1.76
N ALA A 30 -10.49 3.84 -1.65
CA ALA A 30 -9.79 3.73 -0.38
C ALA A 30 -9.07 5.03 -0.08
N ASN A 31 -8.68 5.21 1.17
CA ASN A 31 -8.05 6.44 1.65
C ASN A 31 -6.68 6.16 2.23
N VAL A 32 -5.71 7.01 1.92
CA VAL A 32 -4.38 6.96 2.53
C VAL A 32 -4.45 7.74 3.84
N ASP A 33 -4.31 7.04 4.96
CA ASP A 33 -4.40 7.65 6.28
C ASP A 33 -3.04 8.16 6.76
N ASP A 34 -1.97 7.44 6.40
CA ASP A 34 -0.62 7.80 6.80
C ASP A 34 0.37 7.18 5.82
N VAL A 35 1.52 7.81 5.65
CA VAL A 35 2.57 7.32 4.76
C VAL A 35 3.93 7.66 5.31
N SER A 36 4.84 6.70 5.22
CA SER A 36 6.26 6.87 5.57
C SER A 36 7.07 6.31 4.41
N GLN A 37 8.04 7.08 3.95
CA GLN A 37 8.88 6.64 2.83
C GLN A 37 10.35 6.98 3.08
N THR A 38 11.22 6.16 2.53
CA THR A 38 12.66 6.32 2.66
C THR A 38 13.32 5.93 1.35
N VAL A 39 14.36 6.68 0.97
CA VAL A 39 15.21 6.33 -0.17
C VAL A 39 16.64 6.18 0.36
N ALA A 40 17.23 5.03 0.16
CA ALA A 40 18.59 4.76 0.58
C ALA A 40 19.28 3.89 -0.47
N ASN A 41 20.44 4.34 -0.94
CA ASN A 41 21.23 3.61 -1.94
C ASN A 41 20.42 3.27 -3.21
N GLY A 42 19.58 4.22 -3.65
CA GLY A 42 18.76 4.02 -4.84
C GLY A 42 17.55 3.12 -4.63
N MET A 43 17.31 2.67 -3.41
CA MET A 43 16.18 1.81 -3.07
C MET A 43 15.08 2.63 -2.41
N PHE A 44 13.88 2.56 -2.99
CA PHE A 44 12.69 3.21 -2.45
C PHE A 44 11.92 2.22 -1.57
N THR A 45 11.58 2.66 -0.37
CA THR A 45 10.78 1.87 0.57
C THR A 45 9.65 2.75 1.09
N MET A 46 8.43 2.21 1.10
CA MET A 46 7.27 2.97 1.56
C MET A 46 6.34 2.08 2.36
N ILE A 47 5.80 2.63 3.44
CA ILE A 47 4.78 1.97 4.25
C ILE A 47 3.60 2.94 4.34
N MET A 48 2.41 2.46 3.99
CA MET A 48 1.19 3.25 4.08
C MET A 48 0.16 2.56 4.94
N PHE A 49 -0.59 3.35 5.70
CA PHE A 49 -1.81 2.88 6.34
C PHE A 49 -2.97 3.35 5.49
N VAL A 50 -3.78 2.43 5.05
CA VAL A 50 -4.87 2.68 4.10
C VAL A 50 -6.16 2.13 4.69
N SER A 51 -7.23 2.90 4.61
CA SER A 51 -8.52 2.46 5.11
C SER A 51 -9.57 2.52 4.01
N PHE A 52 -10.56 1.65 4.12
CA PHE A 52 -11.68 1.64 3.19
C PHE A 52 -12.93 1.09 3.87
N ASP A 53 -14.08 1.42 3.29
CA ASP A 53 -15.36 0.89 3.72
C ASP A 53 -15.62 -0.42 2.97
N GLN A 54 -15.94 -1.47 3.70
CA GLN A 54 -16.19 -2.79 3.10
C GLN A 54 -17.37 -2.79 2.14
N GLY A 55 -18.23 -1.79 2.20
CA GLY A 55 -19.32 -1.63 1.25
C GLY A 55 -18.87 -1.04 -0.08
N GLU A 56 -17.69 -0.46 -0.16
CA GLU A 56 -17.21 0.23 -1.36
C GLU A 56 -16.11 -0.52 -2.10
N THR A 57 -15.27 -1.23 -1.36
CA THR A 57 -14.22 -2.06 -1.97
C THR A 57 -13.87 -3.22 -1.03
N THR A 58 -12.93 -4.05 -1.45
CA THR A 58 -12.49 -5.20 -0.67
C THR A 58 -10.98 -5.24 -0.62
N LEU A 59 -10.45 -5.96 0.37
CA LEU A 59 -9.00 -6.19 0.46
C LEU A 59 -8.49 -6.85 -0.81
N ALA A 60 -9.21 -7.84 -1.34
CA ALA A 60 -8.80 -8.56 -2.54
C ALA A 60 -8.72 -7.62 -3.76
N ALA A 61 -9.71 -6.75 -3.95
CA ALA A 61 -9.73 -5.80 -5.06
C ALA A 61 -8.58 -4.79 -4.94
N LEU A 62 -8.38 -4.27 -3.74
CA LEU A 62 -7.30 -3.32 -3.48
C LEU A 62 -5.93 -3.96 -3.72
N LYS A 63 -5.74 -5.17 -3.22
CA LYS A 63 -4.50 -5.91 -3.40
C LYS A 63 -4.20 -6.16 -4.88
N GLU A 64 -5.19 -6.61 -5.64
CA GLU A 64 -5.03 -6.87 -7.07
C GLU A 64 -4.64 -5.59 -7.82
N ALA A 65 -5.32 -4.49 -7.55
CA ALA A 65 -5.04 -3.21 -8.21
C ALA A 65 -3.63 -2.71 -7.88
N LEU A 66 -3.22 -2.83 -6.63
CA LEU A 66 -1.90 -2.37 -6.21
C LEU A 66 -0.78 -3.26 -6.76
N GLU A 67 -1.01 -4.57 -6.83
CA GLU A 67 -0.03 -5.47 -7.44
C GLU A 67 0.18 -5.13 -8.92
N ALA A 68 -0.90 -4.84 -9.64
CA ALA A 68 -0.82 -4.43 -11.05
C ALA A 68 -0.06 -3.11 -11.19
N THR A 69 -0.33 -2.15 -10.32
CA THR A 69 0.40 -0.87 -10.32
C THR A 69 1.88 -1.11 -10.06
N GLY A 70 2.21 -1.96 -9.08
CA GLY A 70 3.59 -2.27 -8.76
C GLY A 70 4.35 -2.86 -9.94
N GLU A 71 3.74 -3.79 -10.66
CA GLU A 71 4.34 -4.35 -11.86
C GLU A 71 4.63 -3.27 -12.91
N ARG A 72 3.69 -2.34 -13.08
CA ARG A 72 3.82 -1.28 -14.06
C ARG A 72 4.94 -0.30 -13.74
N ILE A 73 5.17 -0.01 -12.46
CA ILE A 73 6.14 1.02 -12.05
C ILE A 73 7.42 0.45 -11.42
N GLY A 74 7.55 -0.88 -11.38
CA GLY A 74 8.77 -1.51 -10.89
C GLY A 74 8.88 -1.64 -9.39
N LEU A 75 7.75 -1.63 -8.67
CA LEU A 75 7.74 -1.82 -7.23
C LEU A 75 7.12 -3.16 -6.86
N GLN A 76 7.67 -3.78 -5.83
CA GLN A 76 7.05 -4.94 -5.21
C GLN A 76 6.13 -4.42 -4.11
N ILE A 77 4.83 -4.62 -4.27
CA ILE A 77 3.83 -4.08 -3.35
C ILE A 77 3.14 -5.24 -2.62
N SER A 78 3.03 -5.10 -1.30
CA SER A 78 2.32 -6.05 -0.45
C SER A 78 1.20 -5.33 0.28
N VAL A 79 0.05 -5.99 0.43
CA VAL A 79 -1.11 -5.46 1.13
C VAL A 79 -1.52 -6.46 2.21
N GLN A 80 -1.55 -6.01 3.45
CA GLN A 80 -1.83 -6.86 4.60
C GLN A 80 -2.85 -6.19 5.49
N HIS A 81 -3.74 -6.99 6.11
CA HIS A 81 -4.63 -6.45 7.13
C HIS A 81 -3.80 -5.95 8.32
N GLU A 82 -4.24 -4.87 8.96
CA GLU A 82 -3.50 -4.29 10.09
C GLU A 82 -3.24 -5.28 11.22
N ASN A 83 -4.07 -6.29 11.37
CA ASN A 83 -3.93 -7.30 12.42
C ASN A 83 -2.61 -8.07 12.34
N ILE A 84 -1.96 -8.08 11.19
CA ILE A 84 -0.69 -8.81 11.06
C ILE A 84 0.37 -8.23 11.98
N PHE A 85 0.33 -6.92 12.25
CA PHE A 85 1.27 -6.29 13.17
C PHE A 85 1.06 -6.75 14.60
N LYS A 86 -0.18 -7.03 14.97
CA LYS A 86 -0.48 -7.52 16.32
C LYS A 86 0.16 -8.87 16.56
N PHE A 87 0.18 -9.73 15.56
CA PHE A 87 0.85 -11.02 15.67
C PHE A 87 2.36 -10.86 15.76
N MET A 88 2.93 -9.93 15.00
CA MET A 88 4.37 -9.72 14.98
C MET A 88 4.90 -9.12 16.29
N HIS A 89 4.06 -8.40 17.02
CA HIS A 89 4.44 -7.80 18.30
C HIS A 89 4.27 -8.71 19.49
N ARG A 90 3.84 -9.94 19.30
CA ARG A 90 3.56 -10.88 20.38
C ARG A 90 4.72 -11.83 20.66
N VAL A 91 5.88 -11.41 20.42
CA VAL A 91 7.04 -12.26 20.66
C VAL A 91 7.46 -12.20 22.13
#